data_6507281a28fd8c50da68a9cf81500761
#
_entry.id   6507281a28fd8c50da68a9cf81500761
#
_cell.length_a   1.000
_cell.length_b   1.000
_cell.length_c   1.000
_cell.angle_alpha   90.00
_cell.angle_beta   90.00
_cell.angle_gamma   90.00
#
_symmetry.space_group_name_H-M   'P 1'
#
loop_
_entity.id
_entity.type
_entity.pdbx_description
1 polymer ?
#
loop_
_entity_poly.entity_id
_entity_poly.type
_entity_poly.pdbx_seq_one_letter_code
_entity_poly.pdbx_strand_id
1 'polypeptide(L)'
;MLSYETVEPRTLELLKSLMQEPAFNDMRLVGGTALALQYGHRQSIDLDFFGDLTCEQEITQEILSKYGKVIVLKETKNIRIYVVDNIKVDFVHYSCYPWLEDAIFEDGIRLASPKDIAAMKINAIEGCGTRKDFVDVFFSAKTLFVTRNPIFL
;
A
#
# COMPACT_ATOMS: atom_id res chain seq x y z
N MET A 1 -6.37 8.37 13.45
CA MET A 1 -7.61 8.00 12.69
C MET A 1 -7.35 8.09 11.20
N LEU A 2 -7.74 7.07 10.46
CA LEU A 2 -7.51 7.03 9.02
C LEU A 2 -8.52 7.89 8.25
N SER A 3 -8.06 8.48 7.15
CA SER A 3 -8.86 9.36 6.28
C SER A 3 -9.59 8.53 5.22
N TYR A 4 -10.67 7.88 5.59
CA TYR A 4 -11.41 6.95 4.72
C TYR A 4 -12.03 7.63 3.49
N GLU A 5 -12.28 8.93 3.55
CA GLU A 5 -12.80 9.72 2.43
C GLU A 5 -11.84 9.78 1.22
N THR A 6 -10.58 9.39 1.41
CA THR A 6 -9.58 9.35 0.35
C THR A 6 -9.63 8.10 -0.51
N VAL A 7 -10.40 7.10 -0.09
CA VAL A 7 -10.51 5.81 -0.78
C VAL A 7 -11.98 5.52 -1.05
N GLU A 8 -12.29 5.09 -2.28
CA GLU A 8 -13.65 4.70 -2.64
C GLU A 8 -14.15 3.56 -1.72
N PRO A 9 -15.43 3.57 -1.30
CA PRO A 9 -15.97 2.58 -0.36
C PRO A 9 -15.75 1.13 -0.77
N ARG A 10 -15.89 0.79 -2.04
CA ARG A 10 -15.65 -0.56 -2.55
C ARG A 10 -14.19 -0.97 -2.46
N THR A 11 -13.26 -0.05 -2.75
CA THR A 11 -11.81 -0.28 -2.60
C THR A 11 -11.45 -0.49 -1.14
N LEU A 12 -12.05 0.26 -0.24
CA LEU A 12 -11.84 0.12 1.20
C LEU A 12 -12.37 -1.23 1.71
N GLU A 13 -13.53 -1.66 1.23
CA GLU A 13 -14.11 -2.96 1.56
C GLU A 13 -13.18 -4.11 1.12
N LEU A 14 -12.69 -4.05 -0.12
CA LEU A 14 -11.74 -5.02 -0.65
C LEU A 14 -10.45 -5.03 0.18
N LEU A 15 -9.90 -3.87 0.50
CA LEU A 15 -8.72 -3.73 1.34
C LEU A 15 -8.89 -4.43 2.69
N LYS A 16 -9.97 -4.15 3.40
CA LYS A 16 -10.25 -4.75 4.71
C LYS A 16 -10.42 -6.27 4.62
N SER A 17 -11.06 -6.74 3.56
CA SER A 17 -11.22 -8.18 3.33
C SER A 17 -9.89 -8.88 3.08
N LEU A 18 -9.03 -8.30 2.24
CA LEU A 18 -7.70 -8.85 1.94
C LEU A 18 -6.78 -8.85 3.18
N MET A 19 -6.91 -7.83 4.05
CA MET A 19 -6.14 -7.77 5.30
C MET A 19 -6.47 -8.89 6.29
N GLN A 20 -7.65 -9.50 6.17
CA GLN A 20 -8.07 -10.62 7.02
C GLN A 20 -7.67 -11.97 6.45
N GLU A 21 -7.21 -12.04 5.21
CA GLU A 21 -6.77 -13.30 4.59
C GLU A 21 -5.43 -13.76 5.20
N PRO A 22 -5.37 -15.00 5.77
CA PRO A 22 -4.15 -15.48 6.39
C PRO A 22 -2.94 -15.53 5.46
N ALA A 23 -3.15 -15.76 4.16
CA ALA A 23 -2.10 -15.78 3.16
C ALA A 23 -1.36 -14.44 3.03
N PHE A 24 -1.96 -13.33 3.45
CA PHE A 24 -1.40 -11.98 3.35
C PHE A 24 -1.02 -11.36 4.70
N ASN A 25 -0.92 -12.19 5.75
CA ASN A 25 -0.62 -11.70 7.11
C ASN A 25 0.71 -10.95 7.22
N ASP A 26 1.70 -11.28 6.39
CA ASP A 26 3.01 -10.64 6.40
C ASP A 26 3.13 -9.52 5.37
N MET A 27 2.02 -9.11 4.77
CA MET A 27 1.96 -8.01 3.81
C MET A 27 1.50 -6.72 4.48
N ARG A 28 2.05 -5.60 4.04
CA ARG A 28 1.65 -4.26 4.48
C ARG A 28 1.11 -3.47 3.30
N LEU A 29 0.10 -2.65 3.55
CA LEU A 29 -0.34 -1.67 2.56
C LEU A 29 0.71 -0.57 2.46
N VAL A 30 1.15 -0.30 1.24
CA VAL A 30 2.15 0.72 0.91
C VAL A 30 1.59 1.68 -0.14
N GLY A 31 2.43 2.52 -0.71
CA GLY A 31 2.10 3.38 -1.83
C GLY A 31 1.17 4.53 -1.47
N GLY A 32 0.56 5.09 -2.51
CA GLY A 32 -0.27 6.28 -2.37
C GLY A 32 -1.51 6.09 -1.51
N THR A 33 -2.12 4.91 -1.54
CA THR A 33 -3.31 4.63 -0.73
C THR A 33 -2.97 4.59 0.76
N ALA A 34 -1.83 3.99 1.13
CA ALA A 34 -1.38 3.99 2.53
C ALA A 34 -1.13 5.42 3.05
N LEU A 35 -0.51 6.27 2.25
CA LEU A 35 -0.30 7.68 2.61
C LEU A 35 -1.61 8.47 2.63
N ALA A 36 -2.48 8.26 1.66
CA ALA A 36 -3.77 8.93 1.58
C ALA A 36 -4.63 8.62 2.82
N LEU A 37 -4.66 7.37 3.25
CA LEU A 37 -5.36 6.98 4.48
C LEU A 37 -4.77 7.63 5.73
N GLN A 38 -3.44 7.79 5.80
CA GLN A 38 -2.77 8.36 6.96
C GLN A 38 -2.82 9.89 6.99
N TYR A 39 -2.73 10.56 5.85
CA TYR A 39 -2.62 12.03 5.76
C TYR A 39 -3.83 12.75 5.18
N GLY A 40 -4.70 12.05 4.46
CA GLY A 40 -5.86 12.67 3.82
C GLY A 40 -5.52 13.69 2.73
N HIS A 41 -4.31 13.62 2.15
CA HIS A 41 -3.76 14.66 1.26
C HIS A 41 -4.25 14.57 -0.18
N ARG A 42 -4.77 13.41 -0.62
CA ARG A 42 -5.32 13.18 -1.94
C ARG A 42 -6.17 11.92 -2.00
N GLN A 43 -6.94 11.76 -3.06
CA GLN A 43 -7.64 10.53 -3.37
C GLN A 43 -6.69 9.47 -3.91
N SER A 44 -6.95 8.19 -3.63
CA SER A 44 -6.18 7.07 -4.15
C SER A 44 -7.10 5.90 -4.51
N ILE A 45 -6.73 5.19 -5.59
CA ILE A 45 -7.58 4.15 -6.19
C ILE A 45 -6.94 2.76 -6.24
N ASP A 46 -5.63 2.65 -6.06
CA ASP A 46 -4.89 1.39 -6.19
C ASP A 46 -4.55 0.82 -4.82
N LEU A 47 -4.45 -0.50 -4.74
CA LEU A 47 -4.00 -1.19 -3.54
C LEU A 47 -2.64 -1.84 -3.81
N ASP A 48 -1.63 -1.44 -3.04
CA ASP A 48 -0.27 -1.94 -3.14
C ASP A 48 0.13 -2.64 -1.85
N PHE A 49 0.43 -3.93 -1.93
CA PHE A 49 0.86 -4.74 -0.79
C PHE A 49 2.30 -5.20 -0.97
N PHE A 50 3.13 -4.88 0.00
CA PHE A 50 4.52 -5.30 0.04
C PHE A 50 4.80 -6.08 1.32
N GLY A 51 5.63 -7.11 1.22
CA GLY A 51 6.03 -7.91 2.35
C GLY A 51 6.48 -9.31 1.95
N ASP A 52 6.35 -10.26 2.86
CA ASP A 52 6.69 -11.66 2.61
C ASP A 52 5.51 -12.39 1.96
N LEU A 53 5.60 -12.59 0.67
CA LEU A 53 4.57 -13.24 -0.14
C LEU A 53 4.90 -14.73 -0.27
N THR A 54 4.36 -15.54 0.60
CA THR A 54 4.70 -16.97 0.71
C THR A 54 3.75 -17.90 -0.04
N CYS A 55 2.54 -17.45 -0.38
CA CYS A 55 1.57 -18.30 -1.09
C CYS A 55 1.87 -18.38 -2.59
N GLU A 56 1.44 -19.48 -3.20
CA GLU A 56 1.55 -19.70 -4.64
C GLU A 56 0.61 -18.76 -5.42
N GLN A 57 0.88 -18.59 -6.71
CA GLN A 57 0.12 -17.70 -7.60
C GLN A 57 -1.36 -18.11 -7.68
N GLU A 58 -1.61 -19.41 -7.78
CA GLU A 58 -2.95 -19.97 -7.85
C GLU A 58 -3.76 -19.65 -6.60
N ILE A 59 -3.13 -19.69 -5.43
CA ILE A 59 -3.77 -19.36 -4.15
C ILE A 59 -4.14 -17.87 -4.11
N THR A 60 -3.26 -17.01 -4.62
CA THR A 60 -3.57 -15.57 -4.72
C THR A 60 -4.80 -15.33 -5.60
N GLN A 61 -4.86 -15.94 -6.77
CA GLN A 61 -6.01 -15.82 -7.68
C GLN A 61 -7.29 -16.37 -7.06
N GLU A 62 -7.21 -17.51 -6.39
CA GLU A 62 -8.35 -18.13 -5.73
C GLU A 62 -8.93 -17.22 -4.64
N ILE A 63 -8.06 -16.61 -3.81
CA ILE A 63 -8.48 -15.66 -2.78
C ILE A 63 -9.15 -14.44 -3.41
N LEU A 64 -8.52 -13.82 -4.40
CA LEU A 64 -9.06 -12.63 -5.05
C LEU A 64 -10.39 -12.91 -5.74
N SER A 65 -10.58 -14.11 -6.28
CA SER A 65 -11.83 -14.53 -6.95
C SER A 65 -13.04 -14.56 -6.02
N LYS A 66 -12.84 -14.63 -4.71
CA LYS A 66 -13.92 -14.53 -3.72
C LYS A 66 -14.57 -13.13 -3.70
N TYR A 67 -13.83 -12.11 -4.10
CA TYR A 67 -14.20 -10.70 -3.93
C TYR A 67 -14.61 -10.01 -5.23
N GLY A 68 -14.42 -10.63 -6.37
CA GLY A 68 -14.81 -10.09 -7.65
C GLY A 68 -14.17 -10.77 -8.84
N LYS A 69 -14.40 -10.22 -10.04
CA LYS A 69 -13.81 -10.73 -11.28
C LYS A 69 -12.32 -10.36 -11.32
N VAL A 70 -11.46 -11.36 -11.45
CA VAL A 70 -10.01 -11.21 -11.48
C VAL A 70 -9.50 -11.18 -12.92
N ILE A 71 -8.71 -10.16 -13.24
CA ILE A 71 -7.91 -10.07 -14.45
C ILE A 71 -6.45 -10.06 -14.05
N VAL A 72 -5.66 -10.97 -14.62
CA VAL A 72 -4.22 -11.05 -14.36
C VAL A 72 -3.49 -10.13 -15.34
N LEU A 73 -2.79 -9.10 -14.82
CA LEU A 73 -1.97 -8.21 -15.64
C LEU A 73 -0.51 -8.66 -15.70
N LYS A 74 0.03 -9.13 -14.58
CA LYS A 74 1.39 -9.65 -14.47
C LYS A 74 1.47 -10.66 -13.34
N GLU A 75 2.20 -11.73 -13.56
CA GLU A 75 2.37 -12.78 -12.56
C GLU A 75 3.76 -13.38 -12.67
N THR A 76 4.62 -12.99 -11.73
CA THR A 76 5.94 -13.57 -11.53
C THR A 76 6.05 -14.07 -10.09
N LYS A 77 7.14 -14.73 -9.75
CA LYS A 77 7.37 -15.18 -8.37
C LYS A 77 7.27 -14.04 -7.35
N ASN A 78 7.82 -12.87 -7.69
CA ASN A 78 7.98 -11.75 -6.76
C ASN A 78 7.01 -10.59 -6.99
N ILE A 79 6.41 -10.50 -8.17
CA ILE A 79 5.49 -9.40 -8.52
C ILE A 79 4.24 -9.98 -9.13
N ARG A 80 3.09 -9.64 -8.55
CA ARG A 80 1.76 -10.06 -9.03
C ARG A 80 0.85 -8.86 -9.10
N ILE A 81 0.34 -8.58 -10.29
CA ILE A 81 -0.54 -7.43 -10.55
C ILE A 81 -1.86 -7.93 -11.10
N TYR A 82 -2.94 -7.59 -10.41
CA TYR A 82 -4.30 -7.99 -10.76
C TYR A 82 -5.23 -6.79 -10.84
N VAL A 83 -6.36 -7.00 -11.49
CA VAL A 83 -7.53 -6.11 -11.39
C VAL A 83 -8.69 -6.95 -10.86
N VAL A 84 -9.27 -6.52 -9.75
CA VAL A 84 -10.43 -7.16 -9.12
C VAL A 84 -11.58 -6.18 -9.18
N ASP A 85 -12.58 -6.46 -10.01
CA ASP A 85 -13.74 -5.57 -10.26
C ASP A 85 -13.32 -4.10 -10.48
N ASN A 86 -12.40 -3.86 -11.42
CA ASN A 86 -11.83 -2.55 -11.77
C ASN A 86 -10.90 -1.93 -10.72
N ILE A 87 -10.57 -2.64 -9.66
CA ILE A 87 -9.61 -2.19 -8.64
C ILE A 87 -8.27 -2.86 -8.90
N LYS A 88 -7.23 -2.08 -9.15
CA LYS A 88 -5.88 -2.59 -9.33
C LYS A 88 -5.28 -2.97 -7.99
N VAL A 89 -4.77 -4.21 -7.89
CA VAL A 89 -4.18 -4.77 -6.68
C VAL A 89 -2.82 -5.36 -7.02
N ASP A 90 -1.78 -4.83 -6.39
CA ASP A 90 -0.41 -5.28 -6.59
C ASP A 90 0.10 -5.99 -5.34
N PHE A 91 0.73 -7.14 -5.53
CA PHE A 91 1.46 -7.85 -4.48
C PHE A 91 2.92 -7.97 -4.88
N VAL A 92 3.80 -7.46 -4.04
CA VAL A 92 5.25 -7.51 -4.27
C VAL A 92 5.93 -8.20 -3.10
N HIS A 93 6.68 -9.27 -3.40
CA HIS A 93 7.56 -9.89 -2.44
C HIS A 93 8.74 -8.95 -2.16
N TYR A 94 8.74 -8.36 -0.97
CA TYR A 94 9.69 -7.33 -0.56
C TYR A 94 10.60 -7.89 0.53
N SER A 95 11.70 -8.51 0.11
CA SER A 95 12.68 -9.12 1.01
C SER A 95 14.09 -8.52 0.89
N CYS A 96 14.34 -7.68 -0.12
CA CYS A 96 15.68 -7.13 -0.40
C CYS A 96 16.09 -6.03 0.58
N TYR A 97 15.15 -5.33 1.18
CA TYR A 97 15.42 -4.24 2.11
C TYR A 97 14.63 -4.45 3.40
N PRO A 98 15.27 -4.21 4.56
CA PRO A 98 14.55 -4.27 5.82
C PRO A 98 13.57 -3.11 5.94
N TRP A 99 12.48 -3.33 6.66
CA TRP A 99 11.60 -2.25 7.04
C TRP A 99 12.30 -1.31 8.03
N LEU A 100 12.13 -0.01 7.86
CA LEU A 100 12.72 1.02 8.75
C LEU A 100 12.00 1.08 10.08
N GLU A 101 10.69 0.84 10.08
CA GLU A 101 9.84 0.89 11.25
C GLU A 101 8.84 -0.27 11.24
N ASP A 102 8.23 -0.52 12.39
CA ASP A 102 7.16 -1.50 12.50
C ASP A 102 5.92 -1.06 11.74
N ALA A 103 5.09 -2.04 11.35
CA ALA A 103 3.82 -1.75 10.71
C ALA A 103 2.88 -1.00 11.66
N ILE A 104 2.10 -0.09 11.10
CA ILE A 104 1.04 0.60 11.81
C ILE A 104 -0.25 -0.21 11.66
N PHE A 105 -0.88 -0.54 12.77
CA PHE A 105 -2.14 -1.27 12.80
C PHE A 105 -3.27 -0.35 13.22
N GLU A 106 -4.24 -0.15 12.34
CA GLU A 106 -5.43 0.64 12.63
C GLU A 106 -6.64 0.08 11.89
N ASP A 107 -7.73 -0.16 12.59
CA ASP A 107 -8.99 -0.67 12.05
C ASP A 107 -8.84 -1.96 11.20
N GLY A 108 -7.93 -2.84 11.62
CA GLY A 108 -7.67 -4.10 10.91
C GLY A 108 -6.78 -3.94 9.66
N ILE A 109 -6.24 -2.76 9.40
CA ILE A 109 -5.35 -2.48 8.28
C ILE A 109 -3.91 -2.41 8.77
N ARG A 110 -3.02 -3.16 8.14
CA ARG A 110 -1.57 -3.08 8.36
C ARG A 110 -0.96 -2.14 7.34
N LEU A 111 -0.45 -1.00 7.81
CA LEU A 111 0.14 0.03 6.96
C LEU A 111 1.65 0.07 7.18
N ALA A 112 2.41 0.28 6.11
CA ALA A 112 3.80 0.67 6.25
C ALA A 112 3.89 2.07 6.85
N SER A 113 4.98 2.34 7.59
CA SER A 113 5.21 3.66 8.16
C SER A 113 5.39 4.73 7.07
N PRO A 114 5.12 6.00 7.36
CA PRO A 114 5.39 7.08 6.41
C PRO A 114 6.85 7.14 5.94
N LYS A 115 7.81 6.78 6.81
CA LYS A 115 9.24 6.73 6.45
C LYS A 115 9.52 5.64 5.42
N ASP A 116 8.96 4.45 5.61
CA ASP A 116 9.10 3.35 4.66
C ASP A 116 8.49 3.71 3.30
N ILE A 117 7.30 4.29 3.30
CA ILE A 117 6.63 4.71 2.07
C ILE A 117 7.41 5.82 1.37
N ALA A 118 7.95 6.79 2.12
CA ALA A 118 8.77 7.86 1.56
C ALA A 118 10.03 7.32 0.88
N ALA A 119 10.72 6.37 1.50
CA ALA A 119 11.89 5.72 0.92
C ALA A 119 11.54 5.01 -0.40
N MET A 120 10.42 4.28 -0.44
CA MET A 120 9.92 3.62 -1.66
C MET A 120 9.59 4.63 -2.75
N LYS A 121 8.98 5.77 -2.41
CA LYS A 121 8.63 6.83 -3.36
C LYS A 121 9.86 7.52 -3.95
N ILE A 122 10.91 7.72 -3.18
CA ILE A 122 12.18 8.26 -3.66
C ILE A 122 12.77 7.33 -4.73
N ASN A 123 12.78 6.03 -4.48
CA ASN A 123 13.23 5.05 -5.48
C ASN A 123 12.38 5.10 -6.76
N ALA A 124 11.07 5.26 -6.65
CA ALA A 124 10.19 5.37 -7.80
C ALA A 124 10.46 6.64 -8.62
N ILE A 125 10.76 7.77 -7.97
CA ILE A 125 11.09 9.05 -8.62
C ILE A 125 12.41 8.96 -9.37
N GLU A 126 13.42 8.33 -8.82
CA GLU A 126 14.71 8.11 -9.49
C GLU A 126 14.55 7.31 -10.79
N GLY A 127 13.58 6.40 -10.84
CA GLY A 127 13.28 5.63 -12.05
C GLY A 127 12.42 6.42 -13.04
N CYS A 128 11.19 6.72 -12.69
CA CYS A 128 10.22 7.44 -13.54
C CYS A 128 9.06 7.96 -12.68
N GLY A 129 9.33 9.01 -11.88
CA GLY A 129 8.35 9.56 -10.95
C GLY A 129 7.14 10.20 -11.62
N THR A 130 5.98 10.06 -11.00
CA THR A 130 4.74 10.71 -11.43
C THR A 130 4.43 11.92 -10.53
N ARG A 131 3.48 12.76 -10.95
CA ARG A 131 3.02 13.88 -10.12
C ARG A 131 2.52 13.41 -8.74
N LYS A 132 1.84 12.27 -8.69
CA LYS A 132 1.36 11.66 -7.43
C LYS A 132 2.51 11.34 -6.48
N ASP A 133 3.62 10.80 -7.02
CA ASP A 133 4.81 10.46 -6.23
C ASP A 133 5.46 11.69 -5.61
N PHE A 134 5.57 12.79 -6.35
CA PHE A 134 6.09 14.05 -5.84
C PHE A 134 5.20 14.64 -4.74
N VAL A 135 3.88 14.60 -4.90
CA VAL A 135 2.92 15.04 -3.88
C VAL A 135 3.06 14.20 -2.61
N ASP A 136 3.17 12.90 -2.73
CA ASP A 136 3.33 11.98 -1.60
C ASP A 136 4.64 12.24 -0.85
N VAL A 137 5.75 12.45 -1.56
CA VAL A 137 7.05 12.79 -0.94
C VAL A 137 6.98 14.13 -0.21
N PHE A 138 6.34 15.12 -0.79
CA PHE A 138 6.17 16.43 -0.15
C PHE A 138 5.45 16.32 1.20
N PHE A 139 4.31 15.61 1.24
CA PHE A 139 3.57 15.43 2.49
C PHE A 139 4.31 14.58 3.50
N SER A 140 4.99 13.53 3.06
CA SER A 140 5.83 12.69 3.93
C SER A 140 6.97 13.49 4.55
N ALA A 141 7.67 14.27 3.76
CA ALA A 141 8.77 15.13 4.22
C ALA A 141 8.26 16.18 5.23
N LYS A 142 7.15 16.84 4.92
CA LYS A 142 6.53 17.84 5.82
C LYS A 142 6.20 17.21 7.18
N THR A 143 5.59 16.05 7.21
CA THR A 143 5.20 15.39 8.47
C THR A 143 6.42 14.94 9.26
N LEU A 144 7.41 14.34 8.61
CA LEU A 144 8.66 13.91 9.25
C LEU A 144 9.44 15.09 9.84
N PHE A 145 9.40 16.24 9.17
CA PHE A 145 10.08 17.45 9.64
C PHE A 145 9.39 18.07 10.87
N VAL A 146 8.05 18.12 10.85
CA VAL A 146 7.26 18.64 11.99
C VAL A 146 7.43 17.78 13.24
N THR A 147 7.48 16.46 13.09
CA THR A 147 7.67 15.56 14.24
C THR A 147 9.08 15.60 14.83
N ARG A 148 10.08 16.04 14.07
CA ARG A 148 11.48 16.16 14.56
C ARG A 148 11.79 17.49 15.22
N ASN A 149 11.01 18.53 14.99
CA ASN A 149 11.22 19.88 15.53
C ASN A 149 9.97 20.40 16.24
N PRO A 150 9.76 20.02 17.51
CA PRO A 150 8.61 20.51 18.28
C PRO A 150 8.62 22.03 18.50
N ILE A 151 9.69 22.73 18.12
CA ILE A 151 9.84 24.20 18.25
C ILE A 151 8.99 24.97 17.21
N PHE A 152 8.47 24.30 16.18
CA PHE A 152 7.64 24.93 15.12
C PHE A 152 6.13 24.64 15.25
N LEU A 153 5.69 24.21 16.42
CA LEU A 153 4.27 24.11 16.77
C LEU A 153 3.79 25.41 17.39
#